data_c93680dcc06fc260d6c6542cc683a894
#
_entry.id   c93680dcc06fc260d6c6542cc683a894
#
_cell.length_a   1.000
_cell.length_b   1.000
_cell.length_c   1.000
_cell.angle_alpha   90.00
_cell.angle_beta   90.00
_cell.angle_gamma   90.00
#
_symmetry.space_group_name_H-M   'P 1'
#
loop_
_entity.id
_entity.type
_entity.pdbx_description
1 polymer ?
#
loop_
_entity_poly.entity_id
_entity_poly.type
_entity_poly.pdbx_seq_one_letter_code
_entity_poly.pdbx_strand_id
1 'polypeptide(L)'
;MNTTQSEKLYAQALDFMPGGVNSPVRACRSVGRTPLFIDRAEGSKIYDVDGNEFIDYICSWEPNILGHKQPDVIKAVTSACQNGLTFGACHSGEIELAELIRKNMPSIEMLRLVNSGTEAVMSAIRAARGFTKRDKIVKFEGCYHGHSDGLLVKGGSGLLTNSIPNSAGVPKGYTDTTLLAKYNDEESVQQLFXXLRXXNCLCNRXALCRKYGCCSAPKGFLKFLREITEKYGSLLIFDEVITGFRLSLGGAQKLYGVKPDLTTLGKIVGGGMPLAVYGGRKEIMECVAPLGSVYQAGTLSGNPVAVSAGIATLKILEKIKIRYIPILNASLQRLKMQXRMQDLMXTVWVRLXRHFLPTKRLLTMTRQPQPTQRDMPSITIICLKTESMPHRHSLRRCLFHLHTRMMTLKKPVRLLKALNX
;
A
#
# COMPACT_ATOMS: atom_id res chain seq x y z
N MET A 1 -19.46 -21.97 5.98
CA MET A 1 -18.71 -21.63 4.76
C MET A 1 -17.99 -22.89 4.30
N ASN A 2 -18.25 -23.34 3.09
CA ASN A 2 -17.56 -24.50 2.49
C ASN A 2 -16.17 -24.04 2.01
N THR A 3 -15.12 -24.83 2.24
CA THR A 3 -13.74 -24.55 1.81
C THR A 3 -13.06 -25.78 1.23
N THR A 4 -13.84 -26.83 0.93
CA THR A 4 -13.34 -28.15 0.55
C THR A 4 -12.46 -28.11 -0.71
N GLN A 5 -12.89 -27.37 -1.75
CA GLN A 5 -12.12 -27.26 -2.99
C GLN A 5 -10.88 -26.38 -2.79
N SER A 6 -11.01 -25.28 -2.04
CA SER A 6 -9.87 -24.42 -1.70
C SER A 6 -8.79 -25.18 -0.93
N GLU A 7 -9.19 -26.02 0.04
CA GLU A 7 -8.24 -26.84 0.82
C GLU A 7 -7.53 -27.87 -0.07
N LYS A 8 -8.27 -28.53 -0.98
CA LYS A 8 -7.71 -29.50 -1.94
C LYS A 8 -6.70 -28.81 -2.88
N LEU A 9 -7.05 -27.65 -3.45
CA LEU A 9 -6.17 -26.89 -4.32
C LEU A 9 -4.93 -26.39 -3.57
N TYR A 10 -5.10 -25.96 -2.31
CA TYR A 10 -3.96 -25.52 -1.51
C TYR A 10 -2.98 -26.67 -1.23
N ALA A 11 -3.50 -27.87 -0.93
CA ALA A 11 -2.65 -29.05 -0.74
C ALA A 11 -1.81 -29.32 -1.99
N GLN A 12 -2.41 -29.25 -3.18
CA GLN A 12 -1.70 -29.40 -4.45
C GLN A 12 -0.67 -28.27 -4.67
N ALA A 13 -1.06 -27.01 -4.36
CA ALA A 13 -0.18 -25.84 -4.57
C ALA A 13 1.09 -25.93 -3.72
N LEU A 14 1.05 -26.57 -2.57
CA LEU A 14 2.22 -26.75 -1.68
C LEU A 14 3.33 -27.58 -2.35
N ASP A 15 2.98 -28.45 -3.29
CA ASP A 15 3.96 -29.26 -4.03
C ASP A 15 4.70 -28.43 -5.10
N PHE A 16 4.10 -27.35 -5.58
CA PHE A 16 4.64 -26.59 -6.72
C PHE A 16 5.20 -25.22 -6.35
N MET A 17 4.72 -24.64 -5.25
CA MET A 17 5.08 -23.26 -4.90
C MET A 17 5.45 -23.14 -3.42
N PRO A 18 6.49 -22.37 -3.08
CA PRO A 18 6.87 -22.17 -1.66
C PRO A 18 5.68 -21.69 -0.82
N GLY A 19 5.20 -22.53 0.09
CA GLY A 19 4.04 -22.24 0.90
C GLY A 19 2.72 -22.17 0.14
N GLY A 20 2.66 -22.76 -1.08
CA GLY A 20 1.47 -22.83 -1.91
C GLY A 20 1.03 -21.51 -2.54
N VAL A 21 1.92 -20.50 -2.59
CA VAL A 21 1.51 -19.14 -3.00
C VAL A 21 2.63 -18.40 -3.74
N ASN A 22 2.26 -17.44 -4.59
CA ASN A 22 3.17 -16.57 -5.32
C ASN A 22 3.45 -15.23 -4.59
N SER A 23 2.94 -15.07 -3.36
CA SER A 23 3.29 -13.94 -2.48
C SER A 23 3.00 -14.36 -1.03
N PRO A 24 3.95 -14.14 -0.09
CA PRO A 24 3.88 -14.74 1.26
C PRO A 24 2.57 -14.43 2.02
N VAL A 25 2.04 -13.22 1.86
CA VAL A 25 0.83 -12.80 2.58
C VAL A 25 -0.40 -13.61 2.16
N ARG A 26 -0.41 -14.16 0.94
CA ARG A 26 -1.54 -14.96 0.41
C ARG A 26 -1.68 -16.32 1.12
N ALA A 27 -0.64 -16.78 1.82
CA ALA A 27 -0.69 -18.04 2.58
C ALA A 27 -1.56 -17.97 3.85
N CYS A 28 -2.04 -16.77 4.21
CA CYS A 28 -2.95 -16.53 5.35
C CYS A 28 -2.43 -17.04 6.70
N ARG A 29 -1.11 -17.28 6.83
CA ARG A 29 -0.49 -17.80 8.07
C ARG A 29 -0.72 -16.90 9.28
N SER A 30 -0.69 -15.57 9.06
CA SER A 30 -0.87 -14.58 10.13
C SER A 30 -2.28 -14.62 10.76
N VAL A 31 -3.25 -15.19 10.06
CA VAL A 31 -4.64 -15.32 10.53
C VAL A 31 -5.02 -16.78 10.79
N GLY A 32 -4.07 -17.71 10.65
CA GLY A 32 -4.26 -19.13 10.97
C GLY A 32 -5.30 -19.82 10.12
N ARG A 33 -5.38 -19.47 8.82
CA ARG A 33 -6.39 -20.06 7.91
C ARG A 33 -5.76 -20.56 6.63
N THR A 34 -6.39 -21.54 6.01
CA THR A 34 -6.10 -21.97 4.65
C THR A 34 -6.51 -20.87 3.66
N PRO A 35 -5.68 -20.56 2.66
CA PRO A 35 -6.06 -19.60 1.61
C PRO A 35 -7.31 -20.07 0.84
N LEU A 36 -8.15 -19.10 0.49
CA LEU A 36 -9.27 -19.33 -0.44
C LEU A 36 -8.74 -19.16 -1.87
N PHE A 37 -9.18 -20.04 -2.77
CA PHE A 37 -8.88 -19.96 -4.19
C PHE A 37 -10.01 -19.21 -4.88
N ILE A 38 -9.71 -18.03 -5.43
CA ILE A 38 -10.70 -17.14 -6.03
C ILE A 38 -10.89 -17.53 -7.50
N ASP A 39 -12.14 -17.76 -7.89
CA ASP A 39 -12.54 -18.14 -9.24
C ASP A 39 -12.81 -16.90 -10.12
N ARG A 40 -13.58 -15.93 -9.58
CA ARG A 40 -13.96 -14.72 -10.33
C ARG A 40 -14.22 -13.57 -9.39
N ALA A 41 -14.28 -12.37 -9.98
CA ALA A 41 -14.52 -11.13 -9.23
C ALA A 41 -15.30 -10.14 -10.09
N GLU A 42 -16.19 -9.36 -9.46
CA GLU A 42 -17.02 -8.39 -10.15
C GLU A 42 -17.44 -7.25 -9.21
N GLY A 43 -17.26 -6.02 -9.64
CA GLY A 43 -17.57 -4.84 -8.81
C GLY A 43 -16.82 -4.88 -7.48
N SER A 44 -17.54 -4.90 -6.36
CA SER A 44 -16.97 -4.98 -5.02
C SER A 44 -16.87 -6.41 -4.47
N LYS A 45 -17.11 -7.42 -5.30
CA LYS A 45 -17.24 -8.82 -4.83
C LYS A 45 -16.18 -9.72 -5.45
N ILE A 46 -15.79 -10.75 -4.67
CA ILE A 46 -14.97 -11.88 -5.13
C ILE A 46 -15.72 -13.17 -4.79
N TYR A 47 -15.50 -14.19 -5.61
CA TYR A 47 -16.15 -15.49 -5.48
C TYR A 47 -15.08 -16.57 -5.51
N ASP A 48 -15.10 -17.47 -4.54
CA ASP A 48 -14.13 -18.55 -4.48
C ASP A 48 -14.63 -19.80 -5.27
N VAL A 49 -13.74 -20.76 -5.43
CA VAL A 49 -14.02 -22.04 -6.13
C VAL A 49 -15.05 -22.90 -5.41
N ASP A 50 -15.32 -22.61 -4.14
CA ASP A 50 -16.31 -23.30 -3.32
C ASP A 50 -17.71 -22.66 -3.43
N GLY A 51 -17.85 -21.59 -4.23
CA GLY A 51 -19.12 -20.89 -4.45
C GLY A 51 -19.46 -19.81 -3.42
N ASN A 52 -18.55 -19.52 -2.50
CA ASN A 52 -18.79 -18.46 -1.51
C ASN A 52 -18.60 -17.08 -2.13
N GLU A 53 -19.47 -16.13 -1.75
CA GLU A 53 -19.39 -14.71 -2.14
C GLU A 53 -18.82 -13.87 -1.00
N PHE A 54 -17.89 -12.98 -1.30
CA PHE A 54 -17.28 -12.06 -0.33
C PHE A 54 -17.27 -10.63 -0.87
N ILE A 55 -17.38 -9.65 0.03
CA ILE A 55 -17.11 -8.25 -0.29
C ILE A 55 -15.58 -8.04 -0.19
N ASP A 56 -14.96 -7.57 -1.26
CA ASP A 56 -13.52 -7.37 -1.32
C ASP A 56 -13.12 -5.99 -0.79
N TYR A 57 -12.68 -5.94 0.47
CA TYR A 57 -12.11 -4.73 1.08
C TYR A 57 -10.62 -4.55 0.78
N ILE A 58 -9.99 -5.51 0.08
CA ILE A 58 -8.55 -5.49 -0.24
C ILE A 58 -8.29 -4.88 -1.62
N CYS A 59 -9.26 -4.99 -2.53
CA CYS A 59 -9.18 -4.47 -3.91
C CYS A 59 -7.92 -4.95 -4.62
N SER A 60 -7.67 -6.28 -4.56
CA SER A 60 -6.48 -6.96 -5.16
C SER A 60 -5.15 -6.37 -4.68
N TRP A 61 -5.06 -6.01 -3.41
CA TRP A 61 -3.91 -5.28 -2.85
C TRP A 61 -3.76 -3.89 -3.49
N GLU A 62 -4.93 -3.25 -3.71
CA GLU A 62 -5.11 -1.82 -3.97
C GLU A 62 -5.10 -1.35 -5.44
N PRO A 63 -4.77 -2.15 -6.48
CA PRO A 63 -4.89 -1.62 -7.85
C PRO A 63 -6.33 -1.34 -8.27
N ASN A 64 -7.31 -2.11 -7.80
CA ASN A 64 -8.68 -2.09 -8.32
C ASN A 64 -9.54 -0.99 -7.65
N ILE A 65 -9.16 0.28 -7.85
CA ILE A 65 -9.90 1.43 -7.30
C ILE A 65 -11.31 1.56 -7.92
N LEU A 66 -11.49 1.08 -9.15
CA LEU A 66 -12.77 1.11 -9.88
C LEU A 66 -13.62 -0.14 -9.61
N GLY A 67 -13.15 -1.07 -8.76
CA GLY A 67 -13.73 -2.39 -8.57
C GLY A 67 -13.24 -3.39 -9.62
N HIS A 68 -13.68 -4.62 -9.46
CA HIS A 68 -13.30 -5.71 -10.36
C HIS A 68 -14.10 -5.64 -11.67
N LYS A 69 -13.49 -6.08 -12.77
CA LYS A 69 -14.14 -6.28 -14.07
C LYS A 69 -14.82 -4.99 -14.57
N GLN A 70 -14.14 -3.84 -14.40
CA GLN A 70 -14.71 -2.56 -14.87
C GLN A 70 -14.86 -2.62 -16.40
N PRO A 71 -16.08 -2.39 -16.95
CA PRO A 71 -16.35 -2.70 -18.37
C PRO A 71 -15.43 -1.99 -19.37
N ASP A 72 -15.17 -0.70 -19.19
CA ASP A 72 -14.34 0.07 -20.13
C ASP A 72 -12.88 -0.37 -20.07
N VAL A 73 -12.38 -0.77 -18.88
CA VAL A 73 -11.02 -1.30 -18.73
C VAL A 73 -10.91 -2.66 -19.43
N ILE A 74 -11.90 -3.55 -19.19
CA ILE A 74 -11.93 -4.88 -19.86
C ILE A 74 -11.98 -4.70 -21.37
N LYS A 75 -12.84 -3.80 -21.87
CA LYS A 75 -12.94 -3.51 -23.32
C LYS A 75 -11.60 -3.05 -23.90
N ALA A 76 -10.90 -2.12 -23.22
CA ALA A 76 -9.60 -1.61 -23.68
C ALA A 76 -8.55 -2.73 -23.72
N VAL A 77 -8.50 -3.56 -22.69
CA VAL A 77 -7.58 -4.71 -22.59
C VAL A 77 -7.86 -5.72 -23.72
N THR A 78 -9.14 -6.10 -23.91
CA THR A 78 -9.53 -7.05 -24.96
C THR A 78 -9.17 -6.53 -26.34
N SER A 79 -9.42 -5.25 -26.61
CA SER A 79 -9.05 -4.62 -27.88
C SER A 79 -7.52 -4.63 -28.10
N ALA A 80 -6.75 -4.30 -27.07
CA ALA A 80 -5.28 -4.33 -27.16
C ALA A 80 -4.76 -5.76 -27.44
N CYS A 81 -5.36 -6.77 -26.81
CA CYS A 81 -4.97 -8.17 -27.01
C CYS A 81 -5.15 -8.61 -28.47
N GLN A 82 -6.15 -8.08 -29.17
CA GLN A 82 -6.39 -8.39 -30.60
C GLN A 82 -5.27 -7.89 -31.50
N ASN A 83 -4.53 -6.85 -31.07
CA ASN A 83 -3.40 -6.29 -31.83
C ASN A 83 -2.05 -6.91 -31.45
N GLY A 84 -2.02 -7.76 -30.42
CA GLY A 84 -0.82 -8.42 -29.93
C GLY A 84 -0.53 -8.12 -28.46
N LEU A 85 0.07 -9.06 -27.77
CA LEU A 85 0.30 -8.97 -26.31
C LEU A 85 1.53 -8.10 -25.98
N THR A 86 2.54 -8.11 -26.85
CA THR A 86 3.79 -7.35 -26.68
C THR A 86 4.45 -7.18 -28.05
N PHE A 87 5.15 -6.08 -28.25
CA PHE A 87 5.76 -5.78 -29.55
C PHE A 87 7.30 -5.82 -29.50
N GLY A 88 7.91 -5.67 -28.32
CA GLY A 88 9.37 -5.48 -28.24
C GLY A 88 9.81 -4.18 -28.92
N ALA A 89 8.88 -3.25 -29.12
CA ALA A 89 9.06 -1.98 -29.84
C ALA A 89 8.14 -0.92 -29.24
N CYS A 90 8.40 0.35 -29.52
CA CYS A 90 7.60 1.48 -29.05
C CYS A 90 6.21 1.51 -29.68
N HIS A 91 5.21 2.05 -28.97
CA HIS A 91 3.87 2.26 -29.53
C HIS A 91 3.25 3.54 -28.96
N SER A 92 2.27 4.07 -29.66
CA SER A 92 1.64 5.37 -29.34
C SER A 92 0.98 5.43 -27.95
N GLY A 93 0.48 4.30 -27.45
CA GLY A 93 -0.14 4.25 -26.11
C GLY A 93 0.83 4.63 -25.00
N GLU A 94 2.13 4.35 -25.15
CA GLU A 94 3.13 4.77 -24.14
C GLU A 94 3.16 6.29 -24.00
N ILE A 95 3.05 7.01 -25.13
CA ILE A 95 3.01 8.49 -25.16
C ILE A 95 1.74 8.98 -24.46
N GLU A 96 0.59 8.42 -24.86
CA GLU A 96 -0.72 8.80 -24.28
C GLU A 96 -0.75 8.59 -22.77
N LEU A 97 -0.24 7.46 -22.27
CA LEU A 97 -0.18 7.20 -20.83
C LEU A 97 0.75 8.19 -20.14
N ALA A 98 1.91 8.49 -20.73
CA ALA A 98 2.86 9.46 -20.17
C ALA A 98 2.23 10.86 -20.07
N GLU A 99 1.49 11.29 -21.10
CA GLU A 99 0.77 12.57 -21.10
C GLU A 99 -0.27 12.63 -20.00
N LEU A 100 -1.08 11.57 -19.82
CA LEU A 100 -2.08 11.50 -18.75
C LEU A 100 -1.44 11.60 -17.37
N ILE A 101 -0.29 10.94 -17.17
CA ILE A 101 0.44 10.99 -15.90
C ILE A 101 0.96 12.41 -15.65
N ARG A 102 1.67 12.99 -16.62
CA ARG A 102 2.26 14.35 -16.51
C ARG A 102 1.21 15.43 -16.28
N LYS A 103 0.09 15.34 -16.98
CA LYS A 103 -1.06 16.26 -16.82
C LYS A 103 -1.55 16.29 -15.36
N ASN A 104 -1.61 15.15 -14.70
CA ASN A 104 -2.14 15.05 -13.33
C ASN A 104 -1.05 15.25 -12.26
N MET A 105 0.22 14.95 -12.58
CA MET A 105 1.38 15.07 -11.69
C MET A 105 2.51 15.83 -12.38
N PRO A 106 2.44 17.19 -12.42
CA PRO A 106 3.45 17.99 -13.15
C PRO A 106 4.88 17.92 -12.62
N SER A 107 5.08 17.36 -11.42
CA SER A 107 6.43 17.07 -10.90
C SER A 107 7.16 16.00 -11.73
N ILE A 108 6.39 15.18 -12.45
CA ILE A 108 6.93 14.15 -13.35
C ILE A 108 7.11 14.78 -14.74
N GLU A 109 8.26 15.39 -14.97
CA GLU A 109 8.61 16.03 -16.25
C GLU A 109 9.01 14.99 -17.31
N MET A 110 9.66 13.90 -16.88
CA MET A 110 10.05 12.76 -17.71
C MET A 110 9.86 11.47 -16.92
N LEU A 111 9.51 10.38 -17.60
CA LEU A 111 9.20 9.10 -16.93
C LEU A 111 9.65 7.88 -17.73
N ARG A 112 9.69 6.75 -17.06
CA ARG A 112 9.94 5.44 -17.65
C ARG A 112 8.92 4.45 -17.09
N LEU A 113 8.34 3.63 -17.97
CA LEU A 113 7.43 2.54 -17.59
C LEU A 113 8.24 1.31 -17.17
N VAL A 114 7.73 0.59 -16.17
CA VAL A 114 8.25 -0.69 -15.66
C VAL A 114 7.08 -1.58 -15.27
N ASN A 115 7.32 -2.81 -14.77
CA ASN A 115 6.24 -3.78 -14.56
C ASN A 115 5.74 -3.86 -13.10
N SER A 116 6.50 -3.36 -12.15
CA SER A 116 6.16 -3.48 -10.73
C SER A 116 6.63 -2.28 -9.91
N GLY A 117 5.96 -2.05 -8.77
CA GLY A 117 6.40 -1.02 -7.82
C GLY A 117 7.82 -1.24 -7.32
N THR A 118 8.25 -2.51 -7.20
CA THR A 118 9.64 -2.85 -6.81
C THR A 118 10.62 -2.33 -7.87
N GLU A 119 10.34 -2.58 -9.15
CA GLU A 119 11.18 -2.08 -10.26
C GLU A 119 11.20 -0.55 -10.27
N ALA A 120 10.05 0.09 -10.06
CA ALA A 120 9.94 1.54 -10.06
C ALA A 120 10.81 2.17 -8.95
N VAL A 121 10.70 1.68 -7.72
CA VAL A 121 11.47 2.21 -6.59
C VAL A 121 12.97 1.91 -6.75
N MET A 122 13.32 0.69 -7.14
CA MET A 122 14.71 0.29 -7.42
C MET A 122 15.35 1.21 -8.47
N SER A 123 14.61 1.48 -9.56
CA SER A 123 15.10 2.30 -10.67
C SER A 123 15.20 3.78 -10.28
N ALA A 124 14.23 4.29 -9.51
CA ALA A 124 14.27 5.68 -8.99
C ALA A 124 15.49 5.89 -8.08
N ILE A 125 15.77 4.92 -7.20
CA ILE A 125 16.95 4.98 -6.32
C ILE A 125 18.24 4.94 -7.16
N ARG A 126 18.29 4.05 -8.18
CA ARG A 126 19.47 3.97 -9.06
C ARG A 126 19.68 5.28 -9.82
N ALA A 127 18.61 5.90 -10.35
CA ALA A 127 18.68 7.20 -11.01
C ALA A 127 19.16 8.29 -10.05
N ALA A 128 18.63 8.31 -8.82
CA ALA A 128 19.05 9.27 -7.80
C ALA A 128 20.54 9.12 -7.45
N ARG A 129 21.01 7.89 -7.28
CA ARG A 129 22.44 7.61 -7.04
C ARG A 129 23.30 8.03 -8.23
N GLY A 130 22.89 7.71 -9.43
CA GLY A 130 23.60 8.07 -10.67
C GLY A 130 23.71 9.58 -10.86
N PHE A 131 22.65 10.33 -10.52
CA PHE A 131 22.62 11.78 -10.60
C PHE A 131 23.47 12.45 -9.53
N THR A 132 23.29 12.05 -8.26
CA THR A 132 23.98 12.69 -7.12
C THR A 132 25.43 12.22 -6.91
N LYS A 133 25.81 11.08 -7.50
CA LYS A 133 27.10 10.40 -7.28
C LYS A 133 27.30 10.02 -5.81
N ARG A 134 26.21 9.70 -5.11
CA ARG A 134 26.23 9.35 -3.68
C ARG A 134 25.52 8.00 -3.52
N ASP A 135 25.86 7.19 -2.50
CA ASP A 135 25.39 5.80 -2.34
C ASP A 135 24.26 5.64 -1.33
N LYS A 136 24.27 6.46 -0.29
CA LYS A 136 23.41 6.25 0.87
C LYS A 136 21.99 6.72 0.61
N ILE A 137 21.02 5.94 1.09
CA ILE A 137 19.60 6.31 1.07
C ILE A 137 19.04 6.30 2.50
N VAL A 138 18.08 7.17 2.75
CA VAL A 138 17.32 7.16 4.00
C VAL A 138 15.91 6.64 3.67
N LYS A 139 15.44 5.66 4.44
CA LYS A 139 14.05 5.22 4.40
C LYS A 139 13.48 5.19 5.83
N PHE A 140 12.17 5.09 5.97
CA PHE A 140 11.53 5.07 7.28
C PHE A 140 11.26 3.64 7.76
N GLU A 141 11.48 3.42 9.06
CA GLU A 141 11.15 2.16 9.72
C GLU A 141 9.69 1.80 9.45
N GLY A 142 9.42 0.53 9.26
CA GLY A 142 8.07 0.04 8.99
C GLY A 142 7.49 0.37 7.62
N CYS A 143 8.19 1.15 6.79
CA CYS A 143 7.74 1.44 5.43
C CYS A 143 8.24 0.37 4.45
N TYR A 144 7.35 -0.08 3.57
CA TYR A 144 7.63 -1.09 2.55
C TYR A 144 7.73 -0.42 1.18
N HIS A 145 8.82 -0.66 0.47
CA HIS A 145 9.12 -0.07 -0.84
C HIS A 145 9.49 -1.13 -1.88
N GLY A 146 8.84 -2.29 -1.82
CA GLY A 146 9.19 -3.41 -2.68
C GLY A 146 10.24 -4.32 -2.04
N HIS A 147 10.72 -5.28 -2.82
CA HIS A 147 11.59 -6.34 -2.31
C HIS A 147 13.00 -6.34 -2.92
N SER A 148 13.49 -5.17 -3.39
CA SER A 148 14.89 -5.06 -3.78
C SER A 148 15.80 -5.13 -2.53
N ASP A 149 16.97 -5.73 -2.65
CA ASP A 149 17.84 -6.09 -1.54
C ASP A 149 18.14 -4.91 -0.60
N GLY A 150 18.48 -3.75 -1.14
CA GLY A 150 18.79 -2.56 -0.35
C GLY A 150 17.62 -2.01 0.47
N LEU A 151 16.38 -2.48 0.20
CA LEU A 151 15.19 -2.03 0.93
C LEU A 151 14.67 -3.07 1.93
N LEU A 152 15.25 -4.29 1.92
CA LEU A 152 14.90 -5.36 2.86
C LEU A 152 15.75 -5.23 4.13
N VAL A 153 15.52 -4.14 4.87
CA VAL A 153 16.29 -3.77 6.06
C VAL A 153 15.38 -3.52 7.26
N LYS A 154 15.90 -3.80 8.45
CA LYS A 154 15.26 -3.46 9.73
C LYS A 154 16.25 -2.70 10.61
N GLY A 155 15.73 -1.94 11.58
CA GLY A 155 16.58 -1.14 12.47
C GLY A 155 17.49 -1.97 13.36
N GLY A 156 18.71 -1.49 13.55
CA GLY A 156 19.61 -1.95 14.59
C GLY A 156 19.34 -1.21 15.91
N SER A 157 20.26 -1.32 16.87
CA SER A 157 20.08 -0.77 18.21
C SER A 157 20.29 0.75 18.33
N GLY A 158 20.64 1.44 17.24
CA GLY A 158 20.83 2.90 17.25
C GLY A 158 20.69 3.50 15.87
N LEU A 159 20.49 4.82 15.82
CA LEU A 159 20.24 5.57 14.58
C LEU A 159 21.36 5.41 13.54
N LEU A 160 22.60 5.36 13.99
CA LEU A 160 23.78 5.20 13.13
C LEU A 160 24.27 3.75 13.05
N THR A 161 23.56 2.82 13.71
CA THR A 161 23.91 1.40 13.64
C THR A 161 23.58 0.86 12.24
N ASN A 162 24.47 0.06 11.69
CA ASN A 162 24.28 -0.56 10.38
C ASN A 162 22.95 -1.30 10.31
N SER A 163 22.22 -1.08 9.23
CA SER A 163 20.94 -1.75 8.98
C SER A 163 21.15 -3.26 8.87
N ILE A 164 20.28 -4.01 9.56
CA ILE A 164 20.33 -5.47 9.57
C ILE A 164 19.45 -5.99 8.42
N PRO A 165 19.94 -6.93 7.59
CA PRO A 165 19.09 -7.56 6.59
C PRO A 165 17.82 -8.16 7.21
N ASN A 166 16.66 -7.87 6.59
CA ASN A 166 15.36 -8.37 7.02
C ASN A 166 14.95 -9.66 6.28
N SER A 167 15.85 -10.18 5.46
CA SER A 167 15.64 -11.41 4.69
C SER A 167 16.96 -12.18 4.61
N ALA A 168 16.89 -13.49 4.74
CA ALA A 168 17.99 -14.37 4.37
C ALA A 168 18.34 -14.12 2.88
N GLY A 169 19.60 -14.24 2.54
CA GLY A 169 20.09 -14.05 1.17
C GLY A 169 20.42 -12.61 0.80
N VAL A 170 20.11 -11.63 1.63
CA VAL A 170 20.50 -10.23 1.38
C VAL A 170 21.89 -9.97 1.96
N PRO A 171 22.90 -9.68 1.12
CA PRO A 171 24.25 -9.40 1.62
C PRO A 171 24.30 -8.10 2.43
N LYS A 172 25.13 -8.07 3.45
CA LYS A 172 25.30 -6.89 4.32
C LYS A 172 25.68 -5.63 3.52
N GLY A 173 26.53 -5.76 2.49
CA GLY A 173 26.94 -4.63 1.64
C GLY A 173 25.76 -3.89 0.99
N TYR A 174 24.64 -4.58 0.71
CA TYR A 174 23.44 -3.92 0.19
C TYR A 174 22.73 -3.09 1.26
N THR A 175 22.72 -3.58 2.51
CA THR A 175 21.97 -2.90 3.58
C THR A 175 22.78 -1.76 4.22
N ASP A 176 24.11 -1.78 4.13
CA ASP A 176 24.99 -0.75 4.71
C ASP A 176 24.81 0.63 4.08
N THR A 177 24.23 0.67 2.87
CA THR A 177 23.92 1.93 2.19
C THR A 177 22.52 2.46 2.51
N THR A 178 21.72 1.73 3.33
CA THR A 178 20.35 2.11 3.67
C THR A 178 20.26 2.49 5.14
N LEU A 179 19.94 3.76 5.39
CA LEU A 179 19.78 4.33 6.72
C LEU A 179 18.30 4.35 7.09
N LEU A 180 17.99 4.13 8.36
CA LEU A 180 16.62 4.09 8.85
C LEU A 180 16.33 5.27 9.76
N ALA A 181 15.32 6.06 9.40
CA ALA A 181 14.75 7.10 10.25
C ALA A 181 13.42 6.61 10.82
N LYS A 182 13.02 7.16 11.95
CA LYS A 182 11.68 6.91 12.51
C LYS A 182 10.66 7.74 11.72
N TYR A 183 9.52 7.13 11.40
CA TYR A 183 8.45 7.82 10.68
C TYR A 183 7.80 8.89 11.55
N ASN A 184 7.60 10.08 11.00
CA ASN A 184 7.03 11.25 11.69
C ASN A 184 7.92 11.83 12.81
N ASP A 185 9.21 11.56 12.77
CA ASP A 185 10.19 12.02 13.76
C ASP A 185 11.26 12.84 13.03
N GLU A 186 11.10 14.18 13.06
CA GLU A 186 11.99 15.12 12.40
C GLU A 186 13.41 15.04 12.98
N GLU A 187 13.52 14.84 14.30
CA GLU A 187 14.84 14.75 14.97
C GLU A 187 15.64 13.57 14.44
N SER A 188 15.00 12.39 14.29
CA SER A 188 15.68 11.21 13.75
C SER A 188 16.21 11.45 12.34
N VAL A 189 15.48 12.22 11.52
CA VAL A 189 15.92 12.60 10.17
C VAL A 189 17.09 13.59 10.25
N GLN A 190 16.97 14.62 11.07
CA GLN A 190 18.02 15.64 11.25
C GLN A 190 19.35 15.03 11.69
N GLN A 191 19.32 14.08 12.62
CA GLN A 191 20.50 13.38 13.11
C GLN A 191 21.22 12.62 11.98
N LEU A 192 20.49 11.96 11.11
CA LEU A 192 21.06 11.27 9.95
C LEU A 192 21.69 12.25 8.96
N PHE A 193 21.10 13.35 8.72
CA PHE A 193 21.63 14.40 7.85
C PHE A 193 22.79 15.17 8.48
N UNK A 194 22.77 15.27 9.68
CA UNK A 194 23.76 15.94 10.40
C UNK A 194 24.98 15.14 10.51
N UNK A 195 24.74 13.83 10.70
CA UNK A 195 25.78 12.93 10.87
C UNK A 195 26.46 12.56 9.62
N LEU A 196 25.68 12.48 8.66
CA LEU A 196 26.20 11.96 7.38
C LEU A 196 25.91 12.98 6.27
N ARG A 197 26.69 14.03 6.17
CA ARG A 197 26.54 15.04 5.13
C ARG A 197 26.35 14.52 3.68
N UNK A 198 26.27 13.30 3.51
CA UNK A 198 26.18 12.69 2.26
C UNK A 198 24.93 11.89 2.10
N UNK A 199 24.10 11.97 2.79
CA UNK A 199 23.08 11.32 2.61
C UNK A 199 22.55 11.67 1.40
N ASN A 200 22.05 10.94 0.69
CA ASN A 200 21.87 11.07 -0.72
C ASN A 200 20.49 11.22 -1.24
N CYS A 201 19.60 10.38 -0.84
CA CYS A 201 18.21 10.58 -1.15
C CYS A 201 17.36 10.06 0.00
N LEU A 202 16.26 10.74 0.20
CA LEU A 202 15.29 10.35 1.21
C LEU A 202 14.11 9.74 0.47
N CYS A 203 13.92 8.44 0.65
CA CYS A 203 12.81 7.72 0.07
C CYS A 203 11.62 7.76 1.02
N ASN A 204 10.66 8.63 0.74
CA ASN A 204 9.47 8.79 1.56
C ASN A 204 8.26 8.10 0.92
N ARG A 205 7.65 7.20 1.67
CA ARG A 205 6.41 6.55 1.23
C ARG A 205 5.21 7.39 1.64
N UNK A 206 4.79 7.92 0.56
CA UNK A 206 3.66 8.61 0.67
C UNK A 206 3.32 9.02 2.01
N ALA A 207 2.59 9.70 2.03
CA ALA A 207 1.97 10.34 3.15
C ALA A 207 1.24 9.41 4.15
N LEU A 208 1.20 8.13 3.90
CA LEU A 208 0.48 7.15 4.73
C LEU A 208 1.33 5.89 4.96
N CYS A 209 1.86 5.74 6.17
CA CYS A 209 2.52 4.51 6.60
C CYS A 209 1.45 3.47 7.00
N ARG A 210 1.48 2.27 6.42
CA ARG A 210 0.45 1.25 6.66
C ARG A 210 0.88 0.12 7.60
N LYS A 211 2.16 -0.04 7.85
CA LYS A 211 2.65 -1.16 8.67
C LYS A 211 2.33 -1.00 10.16
N TYR A 212 2.13 0.26 10.59
CA TYR A 212 1.72 0.60 11.96
C TYR A 212 0.25 1.05 12.03
N GLY A 213 -0.57 0.60 11.06
CA GLY A 213 -1.90 1.16 10.86
C GLY A 213 -1.85 2.29 9.82
N CYS A 214 -2.94 3.05 9.70
CA CYS A 214 -3.03 4.13 8.72
C CYS A 214 -2.51 5.44 9.32
N CYS A 215 -1.18 5.55 9.48
CA CYS A 215 -0.54 6.74 10.05
C CYS A 215 -0.28 7.78 8.96
N SER A 216 -1.01 8.89 9.00
CA SER A 216 -0.77 10.03 8.12
C SER A 216 0.46 10.82 8.60
N ALA A 217 1.13 11.49 7.68
CA ALA A 217 2.15 12.45 8.04
C ALA A 217 1.50 13.62 8.82
N PRO A 218 2.07 14.05 9.95
CA PRO A 218 1.60 15.26 10.62
C PRO A 218 1.74 16.46 9.69
N LYS A 219 0.97 17.50 10.02
CA LYS A 219 1.05 18.76 9.28
C LYS A 219 2.48 19.31 9.39
N GLY A 220 3.12 19.53 8.25
CA GLY A 220 4.47 20.06 8.18
C GLY A 220 5.56 19.04 7.92
N PHE A 221 5.40 17.77 8.29
CA PHE A 221 6.46 16.77 8.17
C PHE A 221 6.98 16.60 6.72
N LEU A 222 6.07 16.49 5.73
CA LEU A 222 6.50 16.35 4.33
C LEU A 222 7.20 17.63 3.82
N LYS A 223 6.76 18.80 4.29
CA LYS A 223 7.42 20.07 3.98
C LYS A 223 8.83 20.12 4.59
N PHE A 224 8.96 19.70 5.84
CA PHE A 224 10.27 19.55 6.50
C PHE A 224 11.20 18.63 5.69
N LEU A 225 10.68 17.47 5.20
CA LEU A 225 11.48 16.56 4.37
C LEU A 225 11.98 17.24 3.08
N ARG A 226 11.12 18.07 2.45
CA ARG A 226 11.53 18.85 1.28
C ARG A 226 12.65 19.82 1.65
N GLU A 227 12.46 20.59 2.71
CA GLU A 227 13.42 21.60 3.17
C GLU A 227 14.79 21.00 3.53
N ILE A 228 14.78 19.89 4.29
CA ILE A 228 16.05 19.26 4.69
C ILE A 228 16.77 18.65 3.49
N THR A 229 16.04 18.04 2.55
CA THR A 229 16.69 17.47 1.35
C THR A 229 17.29 18.58 0.48
N GLU A 230 16.60 19.70 0.31
CA GLU A 230 17.14 20.88 -0.40
C GLU A 230 18.41 21.41 0.28
N LYS A 231 18.36 21.60 1.59
CA LYS A 231 19.48 22.11 2.39
C LYS A 231 20.77 21.30 2.22
N TYR A 232 20.64 19.96 2.08
CA TYR A 232 21.79 19.06 1.97
C TYR A 232 22.08 18.61 0.53
N GLY A 233 21.39 19.16 -0.46
CA GLY A 233 21.54 18.77 -1.86
C GLY A 233 21.22 17.30 -2.09
N SER A 234 20.24 16.77 -1.35
CA SER A 234 19.74 15.39 -1.47
C SER A 234 18.45 15.39 -2.27
N LEU A 235 18.12 14.24 -2.87
CA LEU A 235 16.86 14.11 -3.62
C LEU A 235 15.75 13.55 -2.73
N LEU A 236 14.55 14.09 -2.90
CA LEU A 236 13.33 13.61 -2.25
C LEU A 236 12.55 12.71 -3.23
N ILE A 237 12.42 11.43 -2.89
CA ILE A 237 11.65 10.46 -3.68
C ILE A 237 10.32 10.21 -2.98
N PHE A 238 9.20 10.46 -3.67
CA PHE A 238 7.87 10.06 -3.18
C PHE A 238 7.49 8.70 -3.78
N ASP A 239 7.39 7.70 -2.91
CA ASP A 239 6.81 6.42 -3.29
C ASP A 239 5.28 6.55 -3.24
N GLU A 240 4.71 6.82 -4.39
CA GLU A 240 3.26 6.96 -4.59
C GLU A 240 2.64 5.70 -5.24
N VAL A 241 3.27 4.54 -5.08
CA VAL A 241 2.74 3.26 -5.57
C VAL A 241 1.33 2.98 -5.00
N ILE A 242 1.05 3.43 -3.76
CA ILE A 242 -0.28 3.31 -3.14
C ILE A 242 -1.09 4.60 -3.28
N THR A 243 -0.46 5.75 -3.05
CA THR A 243 -1.14 7.04 -2.90
C THR A 243 -1.42 7.75 -4.22
N GLY A 244 -0.64 7.45 -5.26
CA GLY A 244 -0.83 8.02 -6.60
C GLY A 244 -2.20 7.67 -7.16
N PHE A 245 -2.90 8.65 -7.69
CA PHE A 245 -4.28 8.54 -8.20
C PHE A 245 -5.32 8.07 -7.16
N ARG A 246 -4.88 7.75 -5.92
CA ARG A 246 -5.78 7.32 -4.84
C ARG A 246 -6.21 8.48 -3.96
N LEU A 247 -5.28 9.26 -3.43
CA LEU A 247 -5.59 10.39 -2.52
C LEU A 247 -6.14 11.59 -3.29
N SER A 248 -5.66 11.77 -4.50
CA SER A 248 -6.13 12.71 -5.50
C SER A 248 -5.57 12.28 -6.86
N LEU A 249 -6.02 12.88 -7.95
CA LEU A 249 -5.41 12.62 -9.28
C LEU A 249 -3.92 12.97 -9.30
N GLY A 250 -3.50 13.96 -8.51
CA GLY A 250 -2.10 14.34 -8.36
C GLY A 250 -1.40 13.68 -7.17
N GLY A 251 -1.99 12.62 -6.59
CA GLY A 251 -1.39 11.86 -5.51
C GLY A 251 -1.30 12.62 -4.18
N ALA A 252 -0.42 12.14 -3.31
CA ALA A 252 -0.10 12.76 -2.03
C ALA A 252 0.62 14.11 -2.22
N GLN A 253 1.51 14.20 -3.19
CA GLN A 253 2.27 15.43 -3.48
C GLN A 253 1.34 16.63 -3.71
N LYS A 254 0.24 16.43 -4.44
CA LYS A 254 -0.76 17.48 -4.66
C LYS A 254 -1.56 17.78 -3.37
N LEU A 255 -1.93 16.74 -2.64
CA LEU A 255 -2.73 16.87 -1.40
C LEU A 255 -1.97 17.65 -0.33
N TYR A 256 -0.66 17.42 -0.20
CA TYR A 256 0.18 18.07 0.82
C TYR A 256 0.96 19.29 0.30
N GLY A 257 0.88 19.60 -1.01
CA GLY A 257 1.56 20.75 -1.60
C GLY A 257 3.09 20.63 -1.58
N VAL A 258 3.63 19.41 -1.75
CA VAL A 258 5.08 19.16 -1.70
C VAL A 258 5.53 18.54 -3.03
N LYS A 259 6.46 19.19 -3.74
CA LYS A 259 7.01 18.69 -5.00
C LYS A 259 8.26 17.83 -4.74
N PRO A 260 8.20 16.50 -4.98
CA PRO A 260 9.39 15.65 -4.90
C PRO A 260 10.28 15.81 -6.14
N ASP A 261 11.52 15.34 -6.05
CA ASP A 261 12.44 15.25 -7.20
C ASP A 261 12.12 14.05 -8.10
N LEU A 262 11.74 12.92 -7.48
CA LEU A 262 11.33 11.71 -8.17
C LEU A 262 10.05 11.16 -7.54
N THR A 263 9.23 10.51 -8.36
CA THR A 263 7.99 9.86 -7.95
C THR A 263 7.95 8.44 -8.52
N THR A 264 7.49 7.49 -7.72
CA THR A 264 7.18 6.13 -8.21
C THR A 264 5.69 5.89 -8.13
N LEU A 265 5.13 5.25 -9.17
CA LEU A 265 3.71 4.89 -9.28
C LEU A 265 3.59 3.40 -9.57
N GLY A 266 2.43 2.83 -9.24
CA GLY A 266 2.11 1.44 -9.49
C GLY A 266 0.63 1.21 -9.21
N LYS A 267 0.24 -0.04 -9.05
CA LYS A 267 -1.15 -0.39 -8.66
C LYS A 267 -2.20 0.27 -9.56
N ILE A 268 -2.81 1.38 -9.14
CA ILE A 268 -3.87 2.08 -9.87
C ILE A 268 -3.44 2.44 -11.29
N VAL A 269 -2.20 2.90 -11.47
CA VAL A 269 -1.70 3.32 -12.79
C VAL A 269 -1.72 2.16 -13.81
N GLY A 270 -1.66 0.91 -13.33
CA GLY A 270 -1.73 -0.28 -14.17
C GLY A 270 -3.15 -0.79 -14.45
N GLY A 271 -4.17 -0.24 -13.75
CA GLY A 271 -5.56 -0.66 -13.98
C GLY A 271 -5.86 -2.13 -13.70
N GLY A 272 -5.04 -2.78 -12.86
CA GLY A 272 -5.12 -4.20 -12.56
C GLY A 272 -4.05 -5.04 -13.26
N MET A 273 -3.34 -4.48 -14.24
CA MET A 273 -2.27 -5.14 -14.98
C MET A 273 -0.89 -4.80 -14.38
N PRO A 274 0.15 -5.63 -14.63
CA PRO A 274 1.51 -5.36 -14.17
C PRO A 274 2.11 -4.17 -14.94
N LEU A 275 2.02 -2.99 -14.31
CA LEU A 275 2.56 -1.75 -14.83
C LEU A 275 2.86 -0.82 -13.66
N ALA A 276 4.01 -0.16 -13.72
CA ALA A 276 4.44 0.83 -12.76
C ALA A 276 5.28 1.88 -13.49
N VAL A 277 5.64 2.95 -12.79
CA VAL A 277 6.31 4.12 -13.37
C VAL A 277 7.31 4.65 -12.37
N TYR A 278 8.46 5.11 -12.86
CA TYR A 278 9.28 6.05 -12.11
C TYR A 278 9.56 7.27 -13.00
N GLY A 279 9.62 8.43 -12.40
CA GLY A 279 9.84 9.65 -13.13
C GLY A 279 10.01 10.84 -12.20
N GLY A 280 10.30 11.99 -12.75
CA GLY A 280 10.51 13.21 -11.96
C GLY A 280 11.13 14.31 -12.79
N ARG A 281 12.03 15.08 -12.18
CA ARG A 281 12.75 16.18 -12.83
C ARG A 281 13.49 15.66 -14.06
N LYS A 282 13.40 16.41 -15.14
CA LYS A 282 13.95 16.02 -16.45
C LYS A 282 15.46 15.71 -16.36
N GLU A 283 16.24 16.57 -15.74
CA GLU A 283 17.69 16.41 -15.64
C GLU A 283 18.11 15.15 -14.85
N ILE A 284 17.27 14.68 -13.93
CA ILE A 284 17.54 13.43 -13.22
C ILE A 284 17.24 12.25 -14.14
N MET A 285 16.14 12.32 -14.86
CA MET A 285 15.72 11.23 -15.76
C MET A 285 16.62 11.10 -16.99
N GLU A 286 17.24 12.19 -17.41
CA GLU A 286 18.24 12.19 -18.51
C GLU A 286 19.52 11.38 -18.15
N CYS A 287 19.75 11.08 -16.86
CA CYS A 287 20.82 10.17 -16.46
C CYS A 287 20.54 8.71 -16.87
N VAL A 288 19.30 8.38 -17.23
CA VAL A 288 18.89 7.01 -17.56
C VAL A 288 19.21 6.72 -19.05
N ALA A 289 19.75 5.54 -19.30
CA ALA A 289 20.05 5.08 -20.66
C ALA A 289 18.79 5.13 -21.55
N PRO A 290 18.90 5.51 -22.84
CA PRO A 290 20.12 5.71 -23.61
C PRO A 290 20.74 7.12 -23.53
N LEU A 291 20.11 8.08 -22.82
CA LEU A 291 20.65 9.42 -22.70
C LEU A 291 21.86 9.45 -21.75
N GLY A 292 21.77 8.78 -20.61
CA GLY A 292 22.84 8.69 -19.63
C GLY A 292 23.31 7.26 -19.41
N SER A 293 24.07 7.05 -18.34
CA SER A 293 24.72 5.78 -18.04
C SER A 293 23.95 4.91 -17.03
N VAL A 294 22.86 5.42 -16.47
CA VAL A 294 22.06 4.65 -15.49
C VAL A 294 21.21 3.62 -16.24
N TYR A 295 21.53 2.35 -16.06
CA TYR A 295 20.89 1.27 -16.82
C TYR A 295 19.54 0.87 -16.20
N GLN A 296 18.53 0.73 -17.07
CA GLN A 296 17.25 0.09 -16.76
C GLN A 296 16.70 -0.49 -18.07
N ALA A 297 16.18 -1.71 -18.01
CA ALA A 297 15.56 -2.38 -19.15
C ALA A 297 14.42 -3.28 -18.64
N GLY A 298 13.50 -3.62 -19.53
CA GLY A 298 12.41 -4.54 -19.22
C GLY A 298 11.69 -4.95 -20.50
N THR A 299 11.71 -6.23 -20.81
CA THR A 299 11.09 -6.80 -22.03
C THR A 299 9.61 -6.39 -22.16
N LEU A 300 8.88 -6.39 -21.05
CA LEU A 300 7.44 -6.10 -21.03
C LEU A 300 7.12 -4.68 -20.54
N SER A 301 8.16 -3.84 -20.33
CA SER A 301 7.95 -2.45 -19.91
C SER A 301 7.22 -1.69 -21.03
N GLY A 302 6.05 -1.14 -20.68
CA GLY A 302 5.24 -0.43 -21.67
C GLY A 302 4.47 -1.34 -22.63
N ASN A 303 4.21 -2.62 -22.27
CA ASN A 303 3.46 -3.51 -23.16
C ASN A 303 2.04 -2.95 -23.41
N PRO A 304 1.50 -3.15 -24.63
CA PRO A 304 0.25 -2.48 -25.02
C PRO A 304 -0.96 -2.87 -24.18
N VAL A 305 -1.00 -4.08 -23.66
CA VAL A 305 -2.13 -4.59 -22.86
C VAL A 305 -2.19 -3.86 -21.49
N ALA A 306 -1.07 -3.78 -20.80
CA ALA A 306 -1.00 -3.07 -19.51
C ALA A 306 -1.17 -1.56 -19.67
N VAL A 307 -0.60 -0.99 -20.72
CA VAL A 307 -0.74 0.44 -21.06
C VAL A 307 -2.21 0.79 -21.34
N SER A 308 -2.94 -0.05 -22.10
CA SER A 308 -4.36 0.20 -22.40
C SER A 308 -5.22 0.17 -21.14
N ALA A 309 -4.95 -0.75 -20.21
CA ALA A 309 -5.63 -0.82 -18.91
C ALA A 309 -5.38 0.46 -18.09
N GLY A 310 -4.13 0.92 -18.06
CA GLY A 310 -3.74 2.15 -17.38
C GLY A 310 -4.45 3.37 -17.95
N ILE A 311 -4.41 3.56 -19.27
CA ILE A 311 -5.07 4.67 -19.97
C ILE A 311 -6.57 4.69 -19.65
N ALA A 312 -7.24 3.54 -19.81
CA ALA A 312 -8.68 3.43 -19.55
C ALA A 312 -9.00 3.81 -18.10
N THR A 313 -8.22 3.29 -17.15
CA THR A 313 -8.40 3.58 -15.73
C THR A 313 -8.24 5.08 -15.43
N LEU A 314 -7.15 5.70 -15.90
CA LEU A 314 -6.88 7.11 -15.62
C LEU A 314 -7.92 8.04 -16.27
N LYS A 315 -8.38 7.72 -17.49
CA LYS A 315 -9.46 8.48 -18.15
C LYS A 315 -10.77 8.42 -17.36
N ILE A 316 -11.12 7.26 -16.80
CA ILE A 316 -12.30 7.11 -15.95
C ILE A 316 -12.14 7.96 -14.68
N LEU A 317 -10.98 7.89 -14.03
CA LEU A 317 -10.71 8.67 -12.81
C LEU A 317 -10.80 10.18 -13.08
N GLU A 318 -10.34 10.65 -14.24
CA GLU A 318 -10.49 12.06 -14.63
C GLU A 318 -11.98 12.45 -14.79
N LYS A 319 -12.79 11.61 -15.42
CA LYS A 319 -14.24 11.86 -15.60
C LYS A 319 -14.98 11.97 -14.27
N ILE A 320 -14.62 11.11 -13.28
CA ILE A 320 -15.34 11.06 -12.01
C ILE A 320 -14.72 11.94 -10.91
N LYS A 321 -13.67 12.71 -11.22
CA LYS A 321 -12.90 13.50 -10.24
C LYS A 321 -13.76 14.42 -9.37
N ILE A 322 -14.83 14.97 -9.94
CA ILE A 322 -15.74 15.90 -9.22
C ILE A 322 -16.56 15.14 -8.15
N ARG A 323 -16.93 13.87 -8.41
CA ARG A 323 -17.74 13.05 -7.49
C ARG A 323 -16.89 12.24 -6.51
N TYR A 324 -15.64 11.97 -6.86
CA TYR A 324 -14.76 11.02 -6.17
C TYR A 324 -14.24 11.57 -4.81
N ILE A 325 -13.74 12.80 -4.82
CA ILE A 325 -13.11 13.40 -3.62
C ILE A 325 -14.14 13.65 -2.50
N PRO A 326 -15.33 14.22 -2.75
CA PRO A 326 -16.33 14.39 -1.70
C PRO A 326 -16.83 13.07 -1.11
N ILE A 327 -17.02 12.03 -1.93
CA ILE A 327 -17.48 10.71 -1.47
C ILE A 327 -16.42 10.06 -0.57
N LEU A 328 -15.17 10.14 -0.99
CA LEU A 328 -14.03 9.60 -0.21
C LEU A 328 -13.88 10.34 1.13
N ASN A 329 -14.00 11.65 1.11
CA ASN A 329 -13.92 12.47 2.33
C ASN A 329 -15.09 12.20 3.27
N ALA A 330 -16.30 12.09 2.76
CA ALA A 330 -17.48 11.75 3.56
C ALA A 330 -17.34 10.36 4.19
N SER A 331 -16.84 9.38 3.43
CA SER A 331 -16.60 8.01 3.92
C SER A 331 -15.51 7.99 4.99
N LEU A 332 -14.45 8.76 4.80
CA LEU A 332 -13.36 8.90 5.78
C LEU A 332 -13.83 9.58 7.06
N GLN A 333 -14.67 10.61 6.94
CA GLN A 333 -15.26 11.27 8.10
C GLN A 333 -16.21 10.34 8.87
N ARG A 334 -17.03 9.56 8.15
CA ARG A 334 -17.89 8.54 8.78
C ARG A 334 -17.06 7.48 9.50
N LEU A 335 -15.98 7.00 8.89
CA LEU A 335 -15.05 6.05 9.53
C LEU A 335 -14.37 6.65 10.77
N LYS A 336 -13.94 7.91 10.69
CA LYS A 336 -13.36 8.64 11.85
C LYS A 336 -14.36 8.80 12.97
N MET A 337 -15.62 9.08 12.66
CA MET A 337 -16.70 9.20 13.63
C MET A 337 -17.03 7.85 14.27
N GLN A 338 -17.05 6.81 13.49
CA GLN A 338 -17.22 5.44 14.02
C GLN A 338 -16.07 5.03 14.95
N UNK A 339 -15.10 5.40 14.59
CA UNK A 339 -14.07 5.10 15.31
C UNK A 339 -14.07 5.74 16.58
N ARG A 340 -14.27 7.02 16.62
CA ARG A 340 -14.40 7.79 17.86
C ARG A 340 -15.53 7.26 18.75
N MET A 341 -16.64 6.89 18.17
CA MET A 341 -17.76 6.29 18.93
C MET A 341 -17.37 4.93 19.53
N GLN A 342 -16.59 4.13 18.83
CA GLN A 342 -16.09 2.85 19.36
C GLN A 342 -15.13 3.07 20.54
N ASP A 343 -14.24 4.04 20.44
CA ASP A 343 -13.33 4.43 21.52
C ASP A 343 -14.13 4.97 22.73
N LEU A 344 -15.18 5.74 22.48
CA LEU A 344 -16.09 6.23 23.52
C LEU A 344 -16.82 5.05 24.18
N MET A 345 -17.34 4.15 23.42
CA MET A 345 -18.00 2.94 23.92
C MET A 345 -17.05 2.05 24.73
N UNK A 346 -16.04 2.06 24.28
CA UNK A 346 -15.13 1.38 24.91
C UNK A 346 -14.85 1.94 26.18
N THR A 347 -14.61 3.16 26.25
CA THR A 347 -14.32 3.88 27.50
C THR A 347 -15.49 3.77 28.48
N VAL A 348 -16.70 3.94 27.98
CA VAL A 348 -17.93 3.79 28.82
C VAL A 348 -18.05 2.35 29.35
N TRP A 349 -17.75 1.36 28.54
CA TRP A 349 -17.79 -0.06 28.97
C TRP A 349 -16.73 -0.36 30.03
N VAL A 350 -15.52 0.16 29.89
CA VAL A 350 -14.45 0.03 30.89
C VAL A 350 -14.86 0.73 32.20
N ARG A 351 -15.53 1.88 32.12
CA ARG A 351 -16.09 2.56 33.32
C ARG A 351 -17.21 1.76 33.94
N LEU A 352 -18.10 1.18 33.20
CA LEU A 352 -19.15 0.28 33.73
C LEU A 352 -18.58 -0.99 34.35
N UNK A 353 -17.70 -1.30 33.66
CA UNK A 353 -17.15 -2.38 34.08
C UNK A 353 -16.52 -2.23 35.32
N ARG A 354 -15.93 -1.25 35.70
CA ARG A 354 -15.33 -0.93 37.00
C ARG A 354 -16.36 -0.84 38.15
N HIS A 355 -17.60 -0.49 37.85
CA HIS A 355 -18.67 -0.41 38.85
C HIS A 355 -19.32 -1.75 39.21
N PHE A 356 -19.21 -2.74 38.33
CA PHE A 356 -19.93 -4.01 38.47
C PHE A 356 -19.06 -5.25 38.72
N LEU A 357 -17.71 -5.11 38.69
CA LEU A 357 -16.79 -6.23 38.90
C LEU A 357 -15.94 -6.00 40.17
N PRO A 358 -15.77 -7.03 41.02
CA PRO A 358 -14.92 -6.92 42.21
C PRO A 358 -13.47 -6.58 41.81
N THR A 359 -12.89 -5.69 42.57
CA THR A 359 -11.57 -5.04 42.33
C THR A 359 -10.41 -6.03 42.10
N LYS A 360 -10.51 -7.25 42.66
CA LYS A 360 -9.44 -8.28 42.49
C LYS A 360 -9.36 -8.87 41.08
N ARG A 361 -10.46 -8.88 40.32
CA ARG A 361 -10.47 -9.39 38.94
C ARG A 361 -10.01 -8.36 37.90
N LEU A 362 -10.12 -7.07 38.25
CA LEU A 362 -9.64 -5.99 37.36
C LEU A 362 -8.11 -5.89 37.33
N LEU A 363 -7.47 -6.14 38.49
CA LEU A 363 -6.01 -6.07 38.61
C LEU A 363 -5.27 -7.15 37.83
N THR A 364 -5.92 -8.31 37.57
CA THR A 364 -5.33 -9.37 36.76
C THR A 364 -5.45 -9.09 35.23
N MET A 365 -6.42 -8.28 34.83
CA MET A 365 -6.57 -7.91 33.41
C MET A 365 -5.67 -6.74 32.98
N THR A 366 -5.30 -5.88 33.97
CA THR A 366 -4.42 -4.72 33.70
C THR A 366 -2.93 -5.04 33.80
N ARG A 367 -2.58 -6.25 34.25
CA ARG A 367 -1.17 -6.67 34.42
C ARG A 367 -0.63 -7.57 33.27
N GLN A 368 -1.38 -7.77 32.20
CA GLN A 368 -0.77 -8.37 31.01
C GLN A 368 0.15 -7.32 30.36
N PRO A 369 1.41 -7.68 30.13
CA PRO A 369 2.29 -6.78 29.40
C PRO A 369 1.66 -6.43 28.06
N GLN A 370 1.79 -5.20 27.65
CA GLN A 370 1.38 -4.77 26.32
C GLN A 370 2.01 -5.71 25.29
N PRO A 371 1.25 -6.23 24.34
CA PRO A 371 1.83 -7.11 23.34
C PRO A 371 2.98 -6.39 22.64
N THR A 372 4.12 -7.05 22.61
CA THR A 372 5.27 -6.57 21.87
C THR A 372 4.90 -6.48 20.38
N GLN A 373 5.60 -5.66 19.64
CA GLN A 373 5.39 -5.46 18.19
C GLN A 373 5.28 -6.77 17.37
N ARG A 374 5.77 -7.89 17.92
CA ARG A 374 5.68 -9.21 17.30
C ARG A 374 4.28 -9.84 17.39
N ASP A 375 3.48 -9.38 18.34
CA ASP A 375 2.20 -10.05 18.68
C ASP A 375 0.97 -9.32 18.14
N MET A 376 1.15 -8.19 17.45
CA MET A 376 0.04 -7.54 16.76
C MET A 376 -0.24 -8.26 15.44
N PRO A 377 -1.39 -8.95 15.32
CA PRO A 377 -1.76 -9.53 14.04
C PRO A 377 -1.93 -8.40 13.02
N SER A 378 -1.23 -8.48 11.92
CA SER A 378 -1.55 -7.67 10.75
C SER A 378 -3.04 -7.90 10.45
N ILE A 379 -3.81 -6.82 10.43
CA ILE A 379 -5.25 -6.92 10.14
C ILE A 379 -5.40 -7.36 8.68
N THR A 380 -5.52 -8.66 8.50
CA THR A 380 -6.04 -9.22 7.25
C THR A 380 -7.56 -9.19 7.37
N ILE A 381 -8.20 -8.28 6.66
CA ILE A 381 -9.65 -8.23 6.60
C ILE A 381 -10.08 -9.40 5.73
N ILE A 382 -10.45 -10.50 6.38
CA ILE A 382 -11.07 -11.64 5.72
C ILE A 382 -12.57 -11.34 5.61
N CYS A 383 -13.10 -11.37 4.41
CA CYS A 383 -14.53 -11.25 4.18
C CYS A 383 -15.23 -12.49 4.78
N LEU A 384 -16.07 -12.27 5.76
CA LEU A 384 -16.89 -13.33 6.33
C LEU A 384 -18.31 -13.23 5.82
N LYS A 385 -18.89 -14.39 5.49
CA LYS A 385 -20.27 -14.51 5.02
C LYS A 385 -21.24 -14.15 6.16
N THR A 386 -22.28 -13.40 5.84
CA THR A 386 -23.36 -13.09 6.80
C THR A 386 -24.32 -14.28 6.92
N GLU A 387 -24.14 -15.10 7.96
CA GLU A 387 -25.15 -16.07 8.36
C GLU A 387 -25.78 -15.63 9.67
N SER A 388 -27.06 -15.92 9.85
CA SER A 388 -27.83 -15.65 11.05
C SER A 388 -27.27 -16.44 12.25
N MET A 389 -27.05 -15.77 13.37
CA MET A 389 -26.54 -16.39 14.60
C MET A 389 -27.62 -17.07 15.43
N PRO A 390 -27.37 -18.26 15.97
CA PRO A 390 -28.19 -18.79 17.06
C PRO A 390 -27.76 -18.18 18.42
N HIS A 391 -28.70 -18.15 19.32
CA HIS A 391 -28.56 -17.52 20.66
C HIS A 391 -27.50 -18.17 21.57
N ARG A 392 -26.81 -17.34 22.30
CA ARG A 392 -25.99 -17.61 23.50
C ARG A 392 -24.69 -18.38 23.33
N HIS A 393 -23.56 -17.62 23.25
CA HIS A 393 -22.28 -18.04 23.88
C HIS A 393 -21.30 -16.87 23.99
N SER A 394 -20.71 -16.75 25.14
CA SER A 394 -19.65 -15.86 25.66
C SER A 394 -19.38 -14.47 24.98
N LEU A 395 -19.46 -13.46 25.79
CA LEU A 395 -19.21 -12.03 25.46
C LEU A 395 -17.92 -11.75 24.66
N ARG A 396 -16.89 -12.58 24.80
CA ARG A 396 -15.63 -12.38 24.07
C ARG A 396 -15.76 -12.67 22.56
N ARG A 397 -16.56 -13.67 22.21
CA ARG A 397 -16.85 -14.00 20.79
C ARG A 397 -17.79 -12.97 20.17
N CYS A 398 -18.72 -12.43 20.95
CA CYS A 398 -19.67 -11.40 20.50
C CYS A 398 -18.97 -10.09 20.13
N LEU A 399 -17.95 -9.65 20.87
CA LEU A 399 -17.24 -8.40 20.59
C LEU A 399 -16.42 -8.47 19.29
N PHE A 400 -15.77 -9.60 19.05
CA PHE A 400 -15.02 -9.80 17.81
C PHE A 400 -15.95 -9.91 16.58
N HIS A 401 -17.09 -10.59 16.76
CA HIS A 401 -18.11 -10.73 15.72
C HIS A 401 -18.91 -9.44 15.48
N LEU A 402 -19.14 -8.63 16.53
CA LEU A 402 -19.82 -7.33 16.38
C LEU A 402 -18.95 -6.36 15.57
N HIS A 403 -17.66 -6.35 15.80
CA HIS A 403 -16.73 -5.52 15.05
C HIS A 403 -16.72 -5.89 13.55
N THR A 404 -16.72 -7.19 13.26
CA THR A 404 -16.76 -7.70 11.87
C THR A 404 -18.13 -7.45 11.21
N ARG A 405 -19.22 -7.59 11.98
CA ARG A 405 -20.59 -7.41 11.50
C ARG A 405 -20.92 -5.95 11.20
N MET A 406 -20.39 -5.00 11.99
CA MET A 406 -20.58 -3.56 11.74
C MET A 406 -19.87 -3.08 10.48
N MET A 407 -18.79 -3.77 10.09
CA MET A 407 -18.06 -3.46 8.85
C MET A 407 -18.78 -3.98 7.58
N THR A 408 -19.69 -4.94 7.73
CA THR A 408 -20.38 -5.61 6.61
C THR A 408 -21.84 -5.18 6.40
N LEU A 409 -22.42 -4.36 7.29
CA LEU A 409 -23.84 -3.97 7.17
C LEU A 409 -24.07 -2.82 6.18
N LYS A 410 -24.93 -3.06 5.21
CA LYS A 410 -25.36 -2.05 4.23
C LYS A 410 -26.18 -0.89 4.85
N LYS A 411 -26.69 -1.04 6.09
CA LYS A 411 -27.48 -0.01 6.79
C LYS A 411 -27.20 -0.04 8.31
N PRO A 412 -26.30 0.81 8.80
CA PRO A 412 -26.00 0.86 10.25
C PRO A 412 -27.13 1.41 11.12
N VAL A 413 -28.15 2.04 10.52
CA VAL A 413 -29.23 2.73 11.26
C VAL A 413 -30.21 1.76 11.95
N ARG A 414 -30.35 0.51 11.46
CA ARG A 414 -31.29 -0.45 12.05
C ARG A 414 -30.76 -1.13 13.33
N LEU A 415 -29.47 -1.14 13.54
CA LEU A 415 -28.89 -1.75 14.76
C LEU A 415 -29.02 -0.86 15.98
N LEU A 416 -28.98 0.45 15.77
CA LEU A 416 -29.17 1.43 16.86
C LEU A 416 -30.59 1.40 17.44
N LYS A 417 -31.60 1.05 16.63
CA LYS A 417 -33.00 0.93 17.11
C LYS A 417 -33.25 -0.37 17.93
N ALA A 418 -32.42 -1.41 17.72
CA ALA A 418 -32.54 -2.67 18.46
C ALA A 418 -31.81 -2.66 19.81
N LEU A 419 -30.98 -1.64 20.06
CA LEU A 419 -30.26 -1.46 21.32
C LEU A 419 -30.97 -0.53 22.29
N ASN A 420 -32.03 0.17 21.87
CA ASN A 420 -32.88 1.05 22.71
C ASN A 420 -34.20 0.42 23.17
N UNK A 421 -34.30 -0.52 22.99
CA UNK A 421 -35.39 -1.25 23.41
C UNK A 421 -35.08 -2.14 24.45
#